data_60742156ad28cee092ced7e30af3ff4b
#
_entry.id   60742156ad28cee092ced7e30af3ff4b
#
_cell.length_a   1.000
_cell.length_b   1.000
_cell.length_c   1.000
_cell.angle_alpha   90.00
_cell.angle_beta   90.00
_cell.angle_gamma   90.00
#
_symmetry.space_group_name_H-M   'P 1'
#
loop_
_entity.id
_entity.type
_entity.pdbx_description
1 polymer ?
#
loop_
_entity_poly.entity_id
_entity_poly.type
_entity_poly.pdbx_seq_one_letter_code
_entity_poly.pdbx_strand_id
1 'polypeptide(L)'
;VSQASVEVAGPLNTGQVGLYAFRSQTVFDDFFVKEIVPTPIAEDDVSQTIVDTPVTINVLANDSHDVEGTAFRIVSVTQPENGTVTIDDADAGTVTYTPAADWRGLAEFSYVVADNDNATRSDKGNVSVTVAAALPLDVDFNDGSAVDFSYTENKWRFYGGGFQSTDTRAVNIATVNLGVELPSKYKVGASQSTQGYLASGFVFDYSDASNYKFARQTSQGYQIGQIVAGRVTILSNIRASINPNNTYDLELHVENNLVTFYADGVSKASAEIDGTLNDGKVGLYTYRSQTKFDDFFV
;
A
#
# COMPACT_ATOMS: atom_id res chain seq x y z
N VAL A 1 13.83 -34.77 15.26
CA VAL A 1 14.09 -34.73 13.82
C VAL A 1 13.38 -35.90 13.18
N SER A 2 12.35 -35.66 12.37
CA SER A 2 11.71 -36.71 11.58
C SER A 2 12.70 -37.23 10.55
N GLN A 3 12.95 -38.53 10.54
CA GLN A 3 13.94 -39.14 9.64
C GLN A 3 13.29 -39.84 8.44
N ALA A 4 11.99 -40.15 8.53
CA ALA A 4 11.21 -40.68 7.43
C ALA A 4 9.74 -40.42 7.68
N SER A 5 8.97 -40.17 6.63
CA SER A 5 7.52 -40.20 6.62
C SER A 5 7.05 -40.98 5.41
N VAL A 6 5.92 -41.66 5.56
CA VAL A 6 5.26 -42.37 4.48
C VAL A 6 3.77 -42.11 4.58
N GLU A 7 3.16 -41.81 3.46
CA GLU A 7 1.70 -41.72 3.35
C GLU A 7 1.14 -43.10 3.08
N VAL A 8 0.14 -43.49 3.84
CA VAL A 8 -0.54 -44.82 3.71
C VAL A 8 -2.02 -44.58 3.39
N ALA A 9 -2.44 -45.04 2.24
CA ALA A 9 -3.84 -44.94 1.84
C ALA A 9 -4.75 -45.84 2.70
N GLY A 10 -5.84 -45.26 3.24
CA GLY A 10 -6.86 -45.94 4.00
C GLY A 10 -6.88 -45.64 5.50
N PRO A 11 -7.90 -46.07 6.22
CA PRO A 11 -8.05 -45.76 7.64
C PRO A 11 -7.02 -46.52 8.47
N LEU A 12 -6.21 -45.83 9.25
CA LEU A 12 -5.23 -46.39 10.20
C LEU A 12 -5.74 -46.38 11.64
N ASN A 13 -7.03 -46.20 11.86
CA ASN A 13 -7.63 -45.99 13.18
C ASN A 13 -8.04 -47.28 13.92
N THR A 14 -7.91 -48.43 13.31
CA THR A 14 -8.32 -49.74 13.89
C THR A 14 -7.16 -50.66 14.20
N GLY A 15 -5.94 -50.24 13.98
CA GLY A 15 -4.75 -51.05 14.19
C GLY A 15 -4.06 -50.84 15.54
N GLN A 16 -3.05 -51.65 15.81
CA GLN A 16 -2.10 -51.43 16.89
C GLN A 16 -0.86 -50.70 16.37
N VAL A 17 -0.33 -49.77 17.16
CA VAL A 17 0.96 -49.10 16.88
C VAL A 17 1.99 -49.61 17.84
N GLY A 18 3.25 -49.69 17.41
CA GLY A 18 4.31 -50.17 18.26
C GLY A 18 5.69 -49.92 17.67
N LEU A 19 6.69 -50.18 18.47
CA LEU A 19 8.10 -50.07 18.12
C LEU A 19 8.59 -51.37 17.46
N TYR A 20 9.42 -51.21 16.41
CA TYR A 20 10.01 -52.33 15.69
C TYR A 20 11.51 -52.20 15.57
N ALA A 21 12.24 -53.23 15.90
CA ALA A 21 13.69 -53.32 15.65
C ALA A 21 14.04 -54.68 15.03
N PHE A 22 14.82 -54.66 13.96
CA PHE A 22 15.29 -55.88 13.28
C PHE A 22 16.81 -55.95 13.25
N ARG A 23 17.35 -57.00 13.80
CA ARG A 23 18.82 -57.28 13.85
C ARG A 23 19.66 -56.12 14.39
N SER A 24 19.11 -55.36 15.36
CA SER A 24 19.79 -54.24 15.99
C SER A 24 19.59 -54.21 17.48
N GLN A 25 20.55 -53.69 18.23
CA GLN A 25 20.36 -53.28 19.62
C GLN A 25 19.86 -51.83 19.62
N THR A 26 18.52 -51.69 19.66
CA THR A 26 17.91 -50.37 19.62
C THR A 26 17.22 -50.10 20.95
N VAL A 27 17.55 -48.99 21.57
CA VAL A 27 16.88 -48.45 22.74
C VAL A 27 15.86 -47.44 22.24
N PHE A 28 14.62 -47.61 22.64
CA PHE A 28 13.55 -46.65 22.41
C PHE A 28 13.27 -45.95 23.73
N ASP A 29 13.09 -44.64 23.65
CA ASP A 29 12.80 -43.77 24.78
C ASP A 29 11.60 -42.85 24.39
N ASP A 30 10.80 -42.44 25.34
CA ASP A 30 9.70 -41.51 25.18
C ASP A 30 8.70 -41.86 24.04
N PHE A 31 8.31 -43.16 23.93
CA PHE A 31 7.29 -43.55 22.96
C PHE A 31 5.91 -43.04 23.40
N PHE A 32 5.28 -42.30 22.52
CA PHE A 32 3.93 -41.82 22.74
C PHE A 32 3.08 -41.96 21.47
N VAL A 33 1.78 -42.08 21.67
CA VAL A 33 0.78 -41.95 20.61
C VAL A 33 -0.13 -40.79 21.00
N LYS A 34 -0.18 -39.79 20.11
CA LYS A 34 -1.01 -38.59 20.27
C LYS A 34 -2.02 -38.56 19.14
N GLU A 35 -3.25 -38.31 19.46
CA GLU A 35 -4.26 -37.98 18.46
C GLU A 35 -3.88 -36.64 17.79
N ILE A 36 -3.83 -36.65 16.47
CA ILE A 36 -3.78 -35.41 15.69
C ILE A 36 -5.22 -35.02 15.46
N VAL A 37 -5.65 -33.98 16.12
CA VAL A 37 -6.96 -33.38 15.93
C VAL A 37 -6.86 -32.40 14.79
N PRO A 38 -7.43 -32.70 13.62
CA PRO A 38 -7.39 -31.75 12.50
C PRO A 38 -8.13 -30.48 12.86
N THR A 39 -7.62 -29.34 12.35
CA THR A 39 -8.19 -28.02 12.56
C THR A 39 -8.18 -27.24 11.26
N PRO A 40 -9.06 -26.25 11.08
CA PRO A 40 -8.90 -25.26 10.02
C PRO A 40 -7.59 -24.48 10.25
N ILE A 41 -7.02 -23.95 9.17
CA ILE A 41 -5.82 -23.11 9.13
C ILE A 41 -6.23 -21.79 8.50
N ALA A 42 -6.21 -20.74 9.30
CA ALA A 42 -6.51 -19.38 8.87
C ALA A 42 -5.24 -18.65 8.49
N GLU A 43 -5.21 -18.08 7.28
CA GLU A 43 -4.13 -17.25 6.77
C GLU A 43 -4.53 -15.76 6.81
N ASP A 44 -3.55 -14.88 6.98
CA ASP A 44 -3.83 -13.44 7.04
C ASP A 44 -4.27 -12.89 5.68
N ASP A 45 -5.19 -11.92 5.70
CA ASP A 45 -5.75 -11.27 4.52
C ASP A 45 -5.35 -9.81 4.41
N VAL A 46 -5.27 -9.33 3.17
CA VAL A 46 -5.09 -7.92 2.85
C VAL A 46 -6.15 -7.45 1.88
N SER A 47 -6.66 -6.23 2.09
CA SER A 47 -7.62 -5.60 1.19
C SER A 47 -7.40 -4.09 1.14
N GLN A 48 -8.09 -3.42 0.23
CA GLN A 48 -8.07 -1.97 0.14
C GLN A 48 -9.44 -1.43 -0.27
N THR A 49 -9.71 -0.22 0.17
CA THR A 49 -10.88 0.57 -0.22
C THR A 49 -10.53 2.06 -0.19
N ILE A 50 -11.48 2.90 -0.56
CA ILE A 50 -11.37 4.35 -0.41
C ILE A 50 -12.27 4.84 0.72
N VAL A 51 -12.02 6.07 1.18
CA VAL A 51 -12.84 6.74 2.20
C VAL A 51 -14.33 6.61 1.90
N ASP A 52 -15.13 6.38 2.94
CA ASP A 52 -16.60 6.25 2.89
C ASP A 52 -17.14 5.11 2.01
N THR A 53 -16.30 4.20 1.56
CA THR A 53 -16.69 3.10 0.66
C THR A 53 -16.51 1.75 1.34
N PRO A 54 -17.57 0.98 1.60
CA PRO A 54 -17.47 -0.37 2.11
C PRO A 54 -16.75 -1.31 1.14
N VAL A 55 -16.07 -2.32 1.69
CA VAL A 55 -15.43 -3.40 0.92
C VAL A 55 -15.82 -4.76 1.45
N THR A 56 -16.22 -5.65 0.55
CA THR A 56 -16.49 -7.06 0.87
C THR A 56 -15.23 -7.89 0.62
N ILE A 57 -14.84 -8.70 1.59
CA ILE A 57 -13.62 -9.51 1.60
C ILE A 57 -14.03 -10.97 1.79
N ASN A 58 -13.51 -11.87 0.97
CA ASN A 58 -13.63 -13.29 1.20
C ASN A 58 -12.42 -13.78 1.99
N VAL A 59 -12.56 -13.83 3.31
CA VAL A 59 -11.46 -14.17 4.22
C VAL A 59 -11.16 -15.67 4.31
N LEU A 60 -12.00 -16.54 3.73
CA LEU A 60 -11.72 -17.98 3.63
C LEU A 60 -11.05 -18.38 2.31
N ALA A 61 -10.77 -17.42 1.40
CA ALA A 61 -10.27 -17.74 0.06
C ALA A 61 -8.86 -18.36 0.06
N ASN A 62 -8.04 -18.01 1.04
CA ASN A 62 -6.66 -18.48 1.25
C ASN A 62 -6.56 -19.49 2.42
N ASP A 63 -7.64 -19.71 3.16
CA ASP A 63 -7.69 -20.63 4.28
C ASP A 63 -7.76 -22.08 3.80
N SER A 64 -7.36 -22.98 4.67
CA SER A 64 -7.35 -24.42 4.40
C SER A 64 -7.76 -25.23 5.62
N HIS A 65 -7.83 -26.55 5.45
CA HIS A 65 -8.04 -27.48 6.55
C HIS A 65 -7.05 -28.63 6.46
N ASP A 66 -6.52 -29.10 7.60
CA ASP A 66 -5.60 -30.24 7.70
C ASP A 66 -6.14 -31.51 7.02
N VAL A 67 -7.45 -31.65 6.95
CA VAL A 67 -8.13 -32.74 6.26
C VAL A 67 -8.91 -32.18 5.07
N GLU A 68 -8.48 -32.55 3.86
CA GLU A 68 -9.11 -32.15 2.61
C GLU A 68 -10.62 -32.47 2.59
N GLY A 69 -11.42 -31.50 2.14
CA GLY A 69 -12.87 -31.63 2.03
C GLY A 69 -13.66 -31.45 3.33
N THR A 70 -12.98 -31.12 4.44
CA THR A 70 -13.69 -30.75 5.68
C THR A 70 -14.22 -29.32 5.56
N ALA A 71 -15.51 -29.14 5.82
CA ALA A 71 -16.13 -27.81 5.78
C ALA A 71 -15.85 -27.04 7.08
N PHE A 72 -15.49 -25.76 6.93
CA PHE A 72 -15.29 -24.82 8.02
C PHE A 72 -15.94 -23.48 7.66
N ARG A 73 -16.14 -22.62 8.65
CA ARG A 73 -16.82 -21.35 8.48
C ARG A 73 -16.34 -20.28 9.46
N ILE A 74 -16.65 -19.02 9.18
CA ILE A 74 -16.45 -17.93 10.13
C ILE A 74 -17.40 -18.09 11.32
N VAL A 75 -16.88 -17.98 12.54
CA VAL A 75 -17.69 -18.01 13.77
C VAL A 75 -17.73 -16.67 14.49
N SER A 76 -16.73 -15.82 14.28
CA SER A 76 -16.71 -14.47 14.85
C SER A 76 -15.72 -13.55 14.11
N VAL A 77 -15.94 -12.25 14.25
CA VAL A 77 -15.01 -11.18 13.85
C VAL A 77 -14.82 -10.19 15.00
N THR A 78 -13.64 -9.60 15.10
CA THR A 78 -13.43 -8.44 15.98
C THR A 78 -13.78 -7.15 15.25
N GLN A 79 -14.07 -6.07 16.00
CA GLN A 79 -14.31 -4.75 15.39
C GLN A 79 -13.03 -3.95 15.36
N PRO A 80 -12.70 -3.32 14.23
CA PRO A 80 -11.57 -2.39 14.14
C PRO A 80 -11.88 -1.08 14.90
N GLU A 81 -10.84 -0.31 15.22
CA GLU A 81 -11.00 0.98 15.89
C GLU A 81 -11.76 2.00 15.02
N ASN A 82 -11.52 1.96 13.70
CA ASN A 82 -11.99 2.96 12.75
C ASN A 82 -12.89 2.35 11.67
N GLY A 83 -14.09 1.98 12.06
CA GLY A 83 -15.09 1.38 11.18
C GLY A 83 -15.85 0.24 11.82
N THR A 84 -16.56 -0.52 11.00
CA THR A 84 -17.34 -1.68 11.44
C THR A 84 -17.15 -2.86 10.49
N VAL A 85 -17.23 -4.09 11.02
CA VAL A 85 -17.20 -5.31 10.24
C VAL A 85 -18.48 -6.11 10.49
N THR A 86 -19.10 -6.56 9.40
CA THR A 86 -20.24 -7.51 9.45
C THR A 86 -19.86 -8.80 8.75
N ILE A 87 -20.36 -9.94 9.26
CA ILE A 87 -20.30 -11.22 8.56
C ILE A 87 -21.52 -11.27 7.64
N ASP A 88 -21.29 -11.33 6.33
CA ASP A 88 -22.36 -11.37 5.34
C ASP A 88 -22.81 -12.83 5.09
N ASP A 89 -21.84 -13.71 4.92
CA ASP A 89 -22.06 -15.16 4.78
C ASP A 89 -20.90 -15.91 5.46
N ALA A 90 -21.23 -16.57 6.55
CA ALA A 90 -20.24 -17.30 7.36
C ALA A 90 -19.65 -18.51 6.64
N ASP A 91 -20.47 -19.23 5.86
CA ASP A 91 -20.07 -20.44 5.15
C ASP A 91 -19.31 -20.12 3.85
N ALA A 92 -19.67 -19.03 3.16
CA ALA A 92 -18.95 -18.52 2.00
C ALA A 92 -17.69 -17.72 2.38
N GLY A 93 -17.53 -17.37 3.66
CA GLY A 93 -16.37 -16.67 4.17
C GLY A 93 -16.35 -15.18 3.84
N THR A 94 -17.51 -14.57 3.61
CA THR A 94 -17.57 -13.14 3.24
C THR A 94 -17.87 -12.25 4.43
N VAL A 95 -17.07 -11.19 4.55
CA VAL A 95 -17.27 -10.10 5.52
C VAL A 95 -17.28 -8.77 4.79
N THR A 96 -18.04 -7.79 5.27
CA THR A 96 -17.98 -6.41 4.78
C THR A 96 -17.41 -5.51 5.86
N TYR A 97 -16.29 -4.84 5.53
CA TYR A 97 -15.75 -3.74 6.30
C TYR A 97 -16.30 -2.41 5.78
N THR A 98 -16.81 -1.59 6.69
CA THR A 98 -17.27 -0.21 6.40
C THR A 98 -16.40 0.76 7.18
N PRO A 99 -15.61 1.62 6.51
CA PRO A 99 -14.81 2.65 7.16
C PRO A 99 -15.65 3.61 8.01
N ALA A 100 -15.05 4.19 9.05
CA ALA A 100 -15.63 5.36 9.71
C ALA A 100 -15.66 6.54 8.73
N ALA A 101 -16.63 7.44 8.89
CA ALA A 101 -16.79 8.59 7.99
C ALA A 101 -15.49 9.44 7.93
N ASP A 102 -15.09 9.82 6.73
CA ASP A 102 -13.90 10.63 6.41
C ASP A 102 -12.56 10.02 6.90
N TRP A 103 -12.57 8.80 7.45
CA TRP A 103 -11.35 8.18 7.98
C TRP A 103 -10.50 7.51 6.91
N ARG A 104 -9.19 7.66 7.05
CA ARG A 104 -8.16 7.06 6.18
C ARG A 104 -7.04 6.47 7.02
N GLY A 105 -6.42 5.42 6.52
CA GLY A 105 -5.34 4.74 7.21
C GLY A 105 -5.43 3.23 7.10
N LEU A 106 -4.72 2.52 7.98
CA LEU A 106 -4.74 1.06 8.07
C LEU A 106 -5.74 0.64 9.14
N ALA A 107 -6.79 -0.06 8.74
CA ALA A 107 -7.73 -0.72 9.65
C ALA A 107 -7.33 -2.18 9.81
N GLU A 108 -7.34 -2.67 11.03
CA GLU A 108 -7.01 -4.06 11.36
C GLU A 108 -8.14 -4.68 12.18
N PHE A 109 -8.50 -5.89 11.84
CA PHE A 109 -9.42 -6.72 12.59
C PHE A 109 -9.01 -8.19 12.45
N SER A 110 -9.69 -9.08 13.15
CA SER A 110 -9.43 -10.50 13.02
C SER A 110 -10.74 -11.29 12.93
N TYR A 111 -10.64 -12.47 12.36
CA TYR A 111 -11.74 -13.44 12.31
C TYR A 111 -11.32 -14.77 12.92
N VAL A 112 -12.29 -15.56 13.34
CA VAL A 112 -12.09 -16.91 13.80
C VAL A 112 -12.86 -17.85 12.90
N VAL A 113 -12.16 -18.86 12.37
CA VAL A 113 -12.76 -19.97 11.63
C VAL A 113 -12.88 -21.19 12.54
N ALA A 114 -13.90 -21.99 12.34
CA ALA A 114 -14.05 -23.28 13.03
C ALA A 114 -14.69 -24.33 12.15
N ASP A 115 -14.45 -25.60 12.49
CA ASP A 115 -15.16 -26.72 11.85
C ASP A 115 -16.66 -26.55 11.98
N ASN A 116 -17.39 -26.88 10.94
CA ASN A 116 -18.86 -26.88 10.99
C ASN A 116 -19.43 -27.84 12.03
N ASP A 117 -18.74 -28.96 12.27
CA ASP A 117 -19.18 -30.00 13.19
C ASP A 117 -18.65 -29.81 14.63
N ASN A 118 -17.59 -29.02 14.81
CA ASN A 118 -16.96 -28.82 16.11
C ASN A 118 -16.27 -27.47 16.27
N ALA A 119 -17.00 -26.51 16.82
CA ALA A 119 -16.50 -25.13 17.04
C ALA A 119 -15.29 -25.00 17.99
N THR A 120 -14.88 -26.08 18.68
CA THR A 120 -13.65 -26.07 19.50
C THR A 120 -12.39 -26.30 18.67
N ARG A 121 -12.53 -26.73 17.41
CA ARG A 121 -11.49 -26.85 16.42
C ARG A 121 -11.49 -25.55 15.59
N SER A 122 -10.67 -24.62 15.96
CA SER A 122 -10.70 -23.28 15.39
C SER A 122 -9.30 -22.70 15.25
N ASP A 123 -9.15 -21.74 14.35
CA ASP A 123 -7.98 -20.94 14.15
C ASP A 123 -8.35 -19.47 13.93
N LYS A 124 -7.36 -18.58 13.94
CA LYS A 124 -7.56 -17.14 13.87
C LYS A 124 -6.69 -16.51 12.78
N GLY A 125 -7.32 -15.85 11.81
CA GLY A 125 -6.68 -14.99 10.82
C GLY A 125 -6.80 -13.50 11.17
N ASN A 126 -5.89 -12.68 10.64
CA ASN A 126 -5.94 -11.23 10.73
C ASN A 126 -6.24 -10.64 9.35
N VAL A 127 -6.94 -9.52 9.35
CA VAL A 127 -7.28 -8.78 8.12
C VAL A 127 -6.75 -7.36 8.25
N SER A 128 -6.01 -6.93 7.25
CA SER A 128 -5.51 -5.56 7.12
C SER A 128 -6.16 -4.88 5.93
N VAL A 129 -6.89 -3.79 6.15
CA VAL A 129 -7.56 -3.01 5.10
C VAL A 129 -6.97 -1.61 5.03
N THR A 130 -6.36 -1.28 3.89
CA THR A 130 -5.92 0.09 3.61
C THR A 130 -7.10 0.91 3.12
N VAL A 131 -7.48 1.94 3.87
CA VAL A 131 -8.48 2.95 3.46
C VAL A 131 -7.74 4.17 2.95
N ALA A 132 -7.88 4.45 1.67
CA ALA A 132 -7.16 5.51 0.99
C ALA A 132 -8.05 6.70 0.62
N ALA A 133 -7.45 7.80 0.16
CA ALA A 133 -8.16 8.97 -0.32
C ALA A 133 -8.99 8.66 -1.57
N ALA A 134 -10.16 9.29 -1.70
CA ALA A 134 -10.92 9.30 -2.95
C ALA A 134 -10.40 10.41 -3.88
N LEU A 135 -10.67 10.27 -5.18
CA LEU A 135 -10.49 11.35 -6.16
C LEU A 135 -11.81 12.13 -6.35
N PRO A 136 -11.76 13.44 -6.59
CA PRO A 136 -10.60 14.32 -6.49
C PRO A 136 -10.08 14.46 -5.04
N LEU A 137 -8.78 14.60 -4.86
CA LEU A 137 -8.13 14.86 -3.58
C LEU A 137 -7.66 16.30 -3.53
N ASP A 138 -8.05 17.05 -2.51
CA ASP A 138 -7.57 18.41 -2.20
C ASP A 138 -6.99 18.43 -0.78
N VAL A 139 -5.76 18.92 -0.61
CA VAL A 139 -5.07 19.01 0.67
C VAL A 139 -4.46 20.40 0.84
N ASP A 140 -4.96 21.17 1.79
CA ASP A 140 -4.51 22.54 2.07
C ASP A 140 -3.40 22.62 3.14
N PHE A 141 -3.08 21.51 3.82
CA PHE A 141 -2.10 21.39 4.90
C PHE A 141 -2.30 22.36 6.10
N ASN A 142 -3.38 23.10 6.16
CA ASN A 142 -3.62 24.11 7.22
C ASN A 142 -3.90 23.49 8.58
N ASP A 143 -4.40 22.26 8.61
CA ASP A 143 -4.64 21.48 9.83
C ASP A 143 -3.36 20.86 10.43
N GLY A 144 -2.22 20.99 9.72
CA GLY A 144 -0.95 20.36 10.10
C GLY A 144 -0.94 18.85 9.87
N SER A 145 -1.75 18.35 8.93
CA SER A 145 -1.86 16.94 8.58
C SER A 145 -1.39 16.67 7.15
N ALA A 146 -0.74 15.53 6.96
CA ALA A 146 -0.44 14.94 5.67
C ALA A 146 -0.75 13.44 5.70
N VAL A 147 -1.90 13.09 6.26
CA VAL A 147 -2.33 11.70 6.49
C VAL A 147 -2.38 10.90 5.19
N ASP A 148 -2.66 11.55 4.07
CA ASP A 148 -2.69 10.92 2.75
C ASP A 148 -1.30 10.66 2.16
N PHE A 149 -0.24 11.22 2.77
CA PHE A 149 1.11 11.13 2.24
C PHE A 149 1.98 10.10 2.96
N SER A 150 2.69 9.31 2.17
CA SER A 150 3.80 8.48 2.62
C SER A 150 5.11 9.26 2.45
N TYR A 151 5.79 9.58 3.55
CA TYR A 151 7.04 10.36 3.54
C TYR A 151 7.97 9.99 4.70
N THR A 152 9.22 10.46 4.64
CA THR A 152 10.17 10.30 5.74
C THR A 152 10.06 11.51 6.68
N GLU A 153 9.60 11.32 7.92
CA GLU A 153 9.30 12.38 8.89
C GLU A 153 10.43 13.39 9.12
N ASN A 154 11.68 12.97 9.17
CA ASN A 154 12.81 13.89 9.35
C ASN A 154 13.20 14.68 8.08
N LYS A 155 12.52 14.44 6.95
CA LYS A 155 12.73 15.13 5.68
C LYS A 155 11.61 16.09 5.31
N TRP A 156 10.49 16.04 6.02
CA TRP A 156 9.31 16.85 5.81
C TRP A 156 8.76 17.38 7.13
N ARG A 157 8.14 18.55 7.11
CA ARG A 157 7.48 19.16 8.27
C ARG A 157 6.36 20.09 7.85
N PHE A 158 5.44 20.37 8.76
CA PHE A 158 4.48 21.46 8.61
C PHE A 158 5.12 22.77 9.03
N TYR A 159 5.00 23.79 8.20
CA TYR A 159 5.57 25.12 8.47
C TYR A 159 4.81 26.21 7.73
N GLY A 160 4.27 27.20 8.45
CA GLY A 160 3.62 28.39 7.90
C GLY A 160 2.43 28.04 6.99
N GLY A 161 1.55 27.12 7.41
CA GLY A 161 0.38 26.68 6.67
C GLY A 161 0.68 25.84 5.44
N GLY A 162 1.79 25.12 5.39
CA GLY A 162 2.10 24.24 4.27
C GLY A 162 3.04 23.10 4.66
N PHE A 163 3.25 22.17 3.74
CA PHE A 163 4.10 20.99 3.90
C PHE A 163 5.48 21.23 3.28
N GLN A 164 6.51 21.28 4.11
CA GLN A 164 7.84 21.75 3.73
C GLN A 164 8.90 20.64 3.80
N SER A 165 9.70 20.49 2.74
CA SER A 165 10.92 19.67 2.76
C SER A 165 12.00 20.31 3.63
N THR A 166 12.72 19.51 4.40
CA THR A 166 13.76 19.97 5.35
C THR A 166 15.17 19.58 4.94
N ASP A 167 15.36 18.49 4.19
CA ASP A 167 16.68 18.03 3.76
C ASP A 167 17.09 18.71 2.44
N THR A 168 18.04 19.62 2.53
CA THR A 168 18.61 20.34 1.39
C THR A 168 19.81 19.65 0.73
N ARG A 169 20.10 18.39 1.07
CA ARG A 169 21.27 17.65 0.55
C ARG A 169 20.91 16.55 -0.42
N ALA A 170 19.65 16.10 -0.44
CA ALA A 170 19.20 14.95 -1.19
C ALA A 170 17.88 15.20 -1.94
N VAL A 171 17.39 14.17 -2.59
CA VAL A 171 16.01 14.07 -3.08
C VAL A 171 15.10 13.79 -1.88
N ASN A 172 13.99 14.51 -1.81
CA ASN A 172 12.90 14.25 -0.88
C ASN A 172 11.62 13.99 -1.68
N ILE A 173 10.93 12.92 -1.37
CA ILE A 173 9.69 12.53 -2.02
C ILE A 173 8.65 12.30 -0.92
N ALA A 174 7.44 12.79 -1.16
CA ALA A 174 6.25 12.48 -0.40
C ALA A 174 5.17 12.04 -1.40
N THR A 175 4.75 10.78 -1.34
CA THR A 175 3.78 10.21 -2.28
C THR A 175 2.40 10.08 -1.64
N VAL A 176 1.36 10.30 -2.42
CA VAL A 176 -0.04 10.11 -2.01
C VAL A 176 -0.44 8.67 -2.21
N ASN A 177 -1.19 8.12 -1.25
CA ASN A 177 -1.87 6.85 -1.39
C ASN A 177 -3.35 7.10 -1.74
N LEU A 178 -3.71 6.87 -3.00
CA LEU A 178 -5.06 7.11 -3.51
C LEU A 178 -5.96 5.86 -3.42
N GLY A 179 -5.39 4.66 -3.18
CA GLY A 179 -6.11 3.40 -3.11
C GLY A 179 -6.85 2.99 -4.40
N VAL A 180 -6.68 3.76 -5.45
CA VAL A 180 -7.25 3.54 -6.78
C VAL A 180 -6.18 3.82 -7.82
N GLU A 181 -6.27 3.14 -8.96
CA GLU A 181 -5.47 3.50 -10.13
C GLU A 181 -5.92 4.86 -10.65
N LEU A 182 -4.95 5.67 -11.06
CA LEU A 182 -5.24 6.94 -11.70
C LEU A 182 -5.89 6.70 -13.07
N PRO A 183 -6.85 7.53 -13.50
CA PRO A 183 -7.37 7.45 -14.85
C PRO A 183 -6.28 7.79 -15.89
N SER A 184 -6.48 7.43 -17.15
CA SER A 184 -5.53 7.76 -18.23
C SER A 184 -5.35 9.28 -18.46
N LYS A 185 -6.23 10.08 -17.88
CA LYS A 185 -6.15 11.54 -17.85
C LYS A 185 -6.35 12.03 -16.43
N TYR A 186 -5.34 12.70 -15.88
CA TYR A 186 -5.39 13.27 -14.55
C TYR A 186 -4.51 14.53 -14.44
N LYS A 187 -4.71 15.27 -13.38
CA LYS A 187 -3.90 16.43 -13.02
C LYS A 187 -3.40 16.29 -11.60
N VAL A 188 -2.19 16.79 -11.36
CA VAL A 188 -1.64 16.98 -10.03
C VAL A 188 -1.20 18.44 -9.93
N GLY A 189 -1.54 19.10 -8.85
CA GLY A 189 -1.16 20.49 -8.67
C GLY A 189 -0.79 20.82 -7.23
N ALA A 190 -0.06 21.90 -7.06
CA ALA A 190 0.24 22.52 -5.77
C ALA A 190 0.75 23.94 -5.96
N SER A 191 0.41 24.81 -5.02
CA SER A 191 1.13 26.07 -4.84
C SER A 191 2.47 25.81 -4.17
N GLN A 192 3.57 26.39 -4.66
CA GLN A 192 4.89 26.20 -4.06
C GLN A 192 5.65 27.53 -3.85
N SER A 193 6.34 27.60 -2.72
CA SER A 193 7.36 28.61 -2.46
C SER A 193 8.69 27.95 -2.08
N THR A 194 9.79 28.39 -2.67
CA THR A 194 11.09 27.75 -2.52
C THR A 194 12.11 28.70 -1.89
N GLN A 195 12.82 28.20 -0.87
CA GLN A 195 14.02 28.83 -0.33
C GLN A 195 15.24 28.00 -0.75
N GLY A 196 15.89 28.37 -1.85
CA GLY A 196 17.05 27.63 -2.38
C GLY A 196 16.95 27.33 -3.87
N TYR A 197 17.98 26.69 -4.44
CA TYR A 197 18.26 26.85 -5.86
C TYR A 197 18.11 25.62 -6.75
N LEU A 198 17.66 24.45 -6.29
CA LEU A 198 17.84 23.32 -7.20
C LEU A 198 16.56 22.81 -7.86
N ALA A 199 15.67 22.16 -7.20
CA ALA A 199 14.46 21.71 -7.89
C ALA A 199 13.31 21.36 -6.96
N SER A 200 12.09 21.64 -7.42
CA SER A 200 10.84 21.23 -6.78
C SER A 200 9.73 21.03 -7.79
N GLY A 201 8.73 20.21 -7.46
CA GLY A 201 7.60 19.90 -8.30
C GLY A 201 6.97 18.56 -7.91
N PHE A 202 6.68 17.74 -8.90
CA PHE A 202 5.92 16.49 -8.72
C PHE A 202 6.75 15.26 -9.07
N VAL A 203 6.48 14.19 -8.34
CA VAL A 203 6.78 12.82 -8.74
C VAL A 203 5.49 12.16 -9.22
N PHE A 204 5.58 11.29 -10.21
CA PHE A 204 4.46 10.51 -10.73
C PHE A 204 4.96 9.17 -11.25
N ASP A 205 4.05 8.22 -11.43
CA ASP A 205 4.40 6.84 -11.76
C ASP A 205 5.54 6.33 -10.86
N TYR A 206 5.37 6.54 -9.54
CA TYR A 206 6.38 6.22 -8.54
C TYR A 206 6.19 4.80 -8.03
N SER A 207 7.13 3.93 -8.32
CA SER A 207 7.21 2.58 -7.77
C SER A 207 8.14 2.52 -6.55
N ASP A 208 9.36 3.08 -6.67
CA ASP A 208 10.37 3.15 -5.62
C ASP A 208 11.39 4.28 -5.87
N ALA A 209 12.37 4.44 -4.97
CA ALA A 209 13.40 5.47 -5.05
C ALA A 209 14.33 5.39 -6.28
N SER A 210 14.31 4.27 -7.01
CA SER A 210 15.11 4.02 -8.21
C SER A 210 14.28 4.00 -9.49
N ASN A 211 12.94 4.04 -9.36
CA ASN A 211 12.00 3.90 -10.48
C ASN A 211 10.83 4.87 -10.28
N TYR A 212 10.89 6.03 -10.94
CA TYR A 212 9.84 7.04 -10.94
C TYR A 212 10.04 8.07 -12.05
N LYS A 213 9.02 8.85 -12.32
CA LYS A 213 9.04 9.99 -13.22
C LYS A 213 8.87 11.28 -12.43
N PHE A 214 9.36 12.40 -12.97
CA PHE A 214 9.26 13.71 -12.32
C PHE A 214 9.00 14.81 -13.32
N ALA A 215 8.29 15.85 -12.86
CA ALA A 215 8.18 17.15 -13.50
C ALA A 215 8.53 18.19 -12.45
N ARG A 216 9.50 19.06 -12.77
CA ARG A 216 10.07 19.97 -11.78
C ARG A 216 10.45 21.34 -12.36
N GLN A 217 10.32 22.35 -11.54
CA GLN A 217 10.93 23.63 -11.70
C GLN A 217 12.34 23.62 -11.12
N THR A 218 13.30 24.21 -11.81
CA THR A 218 14.70 24.36 -11.36
C THR A 218 15.10 25.82 -11.38
N SER A 219 16.25 26.16 -10.83
CA SER A 219 16.80 27.52 -10.97
C SER A 219 17.05 27.97 -12.40
N GLN A 220 17.06 27.07 -13.38
CA GLN A 220 17.37 27.31 -14.78
C GLN A 220 16.20 27.08 -15.74
N GLY A 221 15.01 26.75 -15.20
CA GLY A 221 13.80 26.48 -15.99
C GLY A 221 13.05 25.22 -15.56
N TYR A 222 12.47 24.52 -16.52
CA TYR A 222 11.53 23.42 -16.28
C TYR A 222 12.03 22.13 -16.90
N GLN A 223 11.85 21.02 -16.20
CA GLN A 223 12.30 19.71 -16.64
C GLN A 223 11.22 18.66 -16.43
N ILE A 224 11.08 17.77 -17.41
CA ILE A 224 10.40 16.48 -17.27
C ILE A 224 11.44 15.39 -17.49
N GLY A 225 11.43 14.37 -16.68
CA GLY A 225 12.37 13.26 -16.77
C GLY A 225 11.92 12.01 -16.02
N GLN A 226 12.78 11.02 -16.07
CA GLN A 226 12.55 9.75 -15.40
C GLN A 226 13.82 9.23 -14.74
N ILE A 227 13.61 8.40 -13.73
CA ILE A 227 14.65 7.56 -13.12
C ILE A 227 14.22 6.11 -13.33
N VAL A 228 15.08 5.34 -13.97
CA VAL A 228 14.90 3.92 -14.21
C VAL A 228 16.15 3.19 -13.77
N ALA A 229 16.00 2.24 -12.85
CA ALA A 229 17.11 1.53 -12.21
C ALA A 229 18.19 2.49 -11.66
N GLY A 230 17.76 3.61 -11.05
CA GLY A 230 18.61 4.65 -10.49
C GLY A 230 19.28 5.59 -11.52
N ARG A 231 19.03 5.42 -12.82
CA ARG A 231 19.57 6.29 -13.88
C ARG A 231 18.59 7.39 -14.24
N VAL A 232 19.08 8.63 -14.19
CA VAL A 232 18.31 9.83 -14.56
C VAL A 232 18.35 10.03 -16.07
N THR A 233 17.19 10.22 -16.70
CA THR A 233 17.05 10.67 -18.08
C THR A 233 16.16 11.90 -18.11
N ILE A 234 16.64 13.00 -18.71
CA ILE A 234 15.85 14.21 -18.94
C ILE A 234 15.20 14.09 -20.33
N LEU A 235 13.88 14.12 -20.36
CA LEU A 235 13.07 13.99 -21.56
C LEU A 235 12.70 15.35 -22.16
N SER A 236 12.50 16.36 -21.32
CA SER A 236 12.25 17.75 -21.70
C SER A 236 13.04 18.70 -20.79
N ASN A 237 13.70 19.70 -21.35
CA ASN A 237 14.50 20.68 -20.61
C ASN A 237 14.33 22.06 -21.23
N ILE A 238 13.49 22.89 -20.64
CA ILE A 238 13.16 24.23 -21.13
C ILE A 238 13.81 25.25 -20.22
N ARG A 239 14.70 26.06 -20.77
CA ARG A 239 15.36 27.13 -20.03
C ARG A 239 14.45 28.33 -19.80
N ALA A 240 14.43 28.81 -18.56
CA ALA A 240 13.71 30.01 -18.15
C ALA A 240 14.39 30.64 -16.95
N SER A 241 14.20 31.95 -16.79
CA SER A 241 14.60 32.64 -15.58
C SER A 241 13.53 32.45 -14.50
N ILE A 242 13.90 31.81 -13.42
CA ILE A 242 13.02 31.53 -12.29
C ILE A 242 13.43 32.42 -11.12
N ASN A 243 12.47 33.14 -10.55
CA ASN A 243 12.71 33.88 -9.31
C ASN A 243 12.41 33.00 -8.10
N PRO A 244 13.41 32.58 -7.30
CA PRO A 244 13.18 31.66 -6.18
C PRO A 244 12.38 32.27 -5.02
N ASN A 245 12.15 33.60 -5.03
CA ASN A 245 11.37 34.28 -3.98
C ASN A 245 9.87 34.38 -4.32
N ASN A 246 9.47 33.94 -5.50
CA ASN A 246 8.07 33.91 -5.88
C ASN A 246 7.41 32.61 -5.46
N THR A 247 6.10 32.68 -5.19
CA THR A 247 5.23 31.51 -5.16
C THR A 247 4.80 31.23 -6.60
N TYR A 248 4.70 29.97 -6.95
CA TYR A 248 4.26 29.47 -8.25
C TYR A 248 3.16 28.42 -8.06
N ASP A 249 2.09 28.55 -8.84
CA ASP A 249 1.09 27.51 -8.94
C ASP A 249 1.53 26.51 -10.02
N LEU A 250 1.94 25.34 -9.58
CA LEU A 250 2.42 24.28 -10.46
C LEU A 250 1.34 23.25 -10.72
N GLU A 251 1.23 22.80 -11.97
CA GLU A 251 0.36 21.68 -12.34
C GLU A 251 1.11 20.72 -13.27
N LEU A 252 0.82 19.46 -13.11
CA LEU A 252 1.19 18.38 -14.00
C LEU A 252 -0.08 17.82 -14.63
N HIS A 253 -0.20 17.86 -15.94
CA HIS A 253 -1.27 17.24 -16.68
C HIS A 253 -0.73 15.99 -17.37
N VAL A 254 -1.37 14.86 -17.14
CA VAL A 254 -1.08 13.60 -17.81
C VAL A 254 -2.28 13.22 -18.66
N GLU A 255 -2.05 13.00 -19.95
CA GLU A 255 -3.05 12.53 -20.90
C GLU A 255 -2.49 11.32 -21.65
N ASN A 256 -2.84 10.11 -21.22
CA ASN A 256 -2.22 8.86 -21.65
C ASN A 256 -0.71 8.88 -21.41
N ASN A 257 0.10 8.99 -22.46
CA ASN A 257 1.56 9.06 -22.41
C ASN A 257 2.13 10.49 -22.56
N LEU A 258 1.29 11.49 -22.81
CA LEU A 258 1.70 12.88 -22.91
C LEU A 258 1.65 13.54 -21.51
N VAL A 259 2.79 14.08 -21.12
CA VAL A 259 2.96 14.79 -19.86
C VAL A 259 3.24 16.26 -20.16
N THR A 260 2.45 17.17 -19.56
CA THR A 260 2.65 18.62 -19.70
C THR A 260 2.74 19.27 -18.32
N PHE A 261 3.79 20.04 -18.11
CA PHE A 261 4.05 20.76 -16.87
C PHE A 261 3.73 22.24 -17.04
N TYR A 262 2.92 22.76 -16.12
CA TYR A 262 2.45 24.14 -16.11
C TYR A 262 3.02 24.88 -14.90
N ALA A 263 3.22 26.19 -15.03
CA ALA A 263 3.43 27.11 -13.93
C ALA A 263 2.58 28.38 -14.18
N ASP A 264 1.82 28.77 -13.17
CA ASP A 264 0.89 29.92 -13.22
C ASP A 264 -0.08 29.83 -14.43
N GLY A 265 -0.64 28.64 -14.64
CA GLY A 265 -1.58 28.34 -15.74
C GLY A 265 -0.96 28.29 -17.14
N VAL A 266 0.36 28.48 -17.28
CA VAL A 266 1.05 28.50 -18.58
C VAL A 266 1.87 27.23 -18.77
N SER A 267 1.65 26.50 -19.88
CA SER A 267 2.48 25.34 -20.25
C SER A 267 3.96 25.73 -20.37
N LYS A 268 4.82 25.02 -19.68
CA LYS A 268 6.27 25.28 -19.63
C LYS A 268 7.09 24.19 -20.28
N ALA A 269 6.69 22.94 -20.15
CA ALA A 269 7.41 21.82 -20.72
C ALA A 269 6.43 20.69 -21.05
N SER A 270 6.72 19.88 -22.05
CA SER A 270 5.99 18.66 -22.35
C SER A 270 6.93 17.55 -22.80
N ALA A 271 6.53 16.32 -22.60
CA ALA A 271 7.23 15.12 -23.07
C ALA A 271 6.22 13.98 -23.28
N GLU A 272 6.47 13.17 -24.31
CA GLU A 272 5.86 11.84 -24.40
C GLU A 272 6.74 10.84 -23.65
N ILE A 273 6.11 9.95 -22.88
CA ILE A 273 6.78 8.95 -22.05
C ILE A 273 6.21 7.59 -22.41
N ASP A 274 7.06 6.64 -22.77
CA ASP A 274 6.64 5.29 -23.11
C ASP A 274 6.03 4.57 -21.91
N GLY A 275 4.95 3.83 -22.14
CA GLY A 275 4.23 3.04 -21.14
C GLY A 275 2.98 3.71 -20.59
N THR A 276 2.33 3.04 -19.63
CA THR A 276 1.21 3.60 -18.85
C THR A 276 1.76 4.50 -17.75
N LEU A 277 1.03 5.56 -17.42
CA LEU A 277 1.43 6.55 -16.40
C LEU A 277 0.41 6.64 -15.26
N ASN A 278 -0.41 5.62 -15.10
CA ASN A 278 -1.52 5.60 -14.14
C ASN A 278 -1.42 4.45 -13.11
N ASP A 279 -0.37 3.64 -13.17
CA ASP A 279 -0.16 2.45 -12.32
C ASP A 279 0.74 2.73 -11.10
N GLY A 280 1.36 3.90 -11.04
CA GLY A 280 2.21 4.33 -9.95
C GLY A 280 1.58 5.42 -9.07
N LYS A 281 2.29 5.74 -7.98
CA LYS A 281 1.89 6.83 -7.06
C LYS A 281 2.28 8.19 -7.61
N VAL A 282 1.53 9.23 -7.21
CA VAL A 282 1.88 10.65 -7.44
C VAL A 282 2.26 11.32 -6.13
N GLY A 283 2.91 12.49 -6.21
CA GLY A 283 3.24 13.24 -5.01
C GLY A 283 4.20 14.41 -5.24
N LEU A 284 4.75 14.89 -4.13
CA LEU A 284 5.65 16.03 -4.09
C LEU A 284 7.11 15.60 -4.22
N TYR A 285 7.88 16.41 -4.93
CA TYR A 285 9.30 16.19 -5.20
C TYR A 285 10.12 17.42 -4.87
N THR A 286 11.24 17.24 -4.16
CA THR A 286 12.28 18.25 -4.04
C THR A 286 13.66 17.65 -4.20
N TYR A 287 14.58 18.45 -4.73
CA TYR A 287 15.99 18.10 -4.83
C TYR A 287 16.87 19.27 -4.41
N ARG A 288 17.55 19.11 -3.29
CA ARG A 288 18.47 20.12 -2.70
C ARG A 288 17.81 21.49 -2.55
N SER A 289 16.53 21.53 -2.23
CA SER A 289 15.77 22.76 -2.00
C SER A 289 14.91 22.62 -0.76
N GLN A 290 14.72 23.74 -0.07
CA GLN A 290 13.74 23.85 1.00
C GLN A 290 12.49 24.47 0.38
N THR A 291 11.54 23.63 0.02
CA THR A 291 10.30 24.04 -0.65
C THR A 291 9.12 23.77 0.25
N LYS A 292 8.26 24.75 0.41
CA LYS A 292 6.94 24.63 1.01
C LYS A 292 5.92 24.46 -0.10
N PHE A 293 5.08 23.46 0.04
CA PHE A 293 3.91 23.20 -0.80
C PHE A 293 2.64 23.48 -0.02
N ASP A 294 1.63 23.92 -0.74
CA ASP A 294 0.30 24.21 -0.26
C ASP A 294 -0.73 23.87 -1.34
N ASP A 295 -2.02 23.74 -0.99
CA ASP A 295 -3.10 23.51 -1.94
C ASP A 295 -2.81 22.34 -2.93
N PHE A 296 -2.32 21.21 -2.39
CA PHE A 296 -2.05 20.04 -3.22
C PHE A 296 -3.36 19.37 -3.65
N PHE A 297 -3.47 19.02 -4.93
CA PHE A 297 -4.62 18.29 -5.46
C PHE A 297 -4.23 17.21 -6.49
N VAL A 298 -5.11 16.25 -6.63
CA VAL A 298 -5.08 15.22 -7.69
C VAL A 298 -6.44 15.09 -8.33
#